data_27463e6dfafb40f084bff2844d04a4c0
#
_entry.id   27463e6dfafb40f084bff2844d04a4c0
#
_cell.length_a   1.000
_cell.length_b   1.000
_cell.length_c   1.000
_cell.angle_alpha   90.00
_cell.angle_beta   90.00
_cell.angle_gamma   90.00
#
_symmetry.space_group_name_H-M   'P 1'
#
loop_
_entity.id
_entity.type
_entity.pdbx_description
1 polymer ?
#
loop_
_entity_poly.entity_id
_entity_poly.type
_entity_poly.pdbx_seq_one_letter_code
_entity_poly.pdbx_strand_id
1 'polypeptide(L)' 'MKLIELSEVEILIMKSIWKLGDGITVYEIIDYLDQVYDRKYTRSTVKTYITKLKKKGFVDTQVKGNYSYITAKITEEM' A
#
# COMPACT_ATOMS: atom_id res chain seq x y z
N MET A 1 -8.71 -5.52 -13.98
CA MET A 1 -8.13 -4.53 -13.09
C MET A 1 -7.35 -3.46 -13.85
N LYS A 2 -7.45 -2.21 -13.43
CA LYS A 2 -6.85 -1.12 -14.19
C LYS A 2 -5.67 -0.48 -13.46
N LEU A 3 -4.57 -1.21 -13.36
CA LEU A 3 -3.36 -0.69 -12.76
C LEU A 3 -2.81 0.53 -13.51
N ILE A 4 -3.20 0.70 -14.77
CA ILE A 4 -2.76 1.86 -15.53
C ILE A 4 -3.26 3.18 -14.96
N GLU A 5 -4.26 3.13 -14.08
CA GLU A 5 -4.77 4.33 -13.41
C GLU A 5 -3.93 4.72 -12.21
N LEU A 6 -2.92 3.93 -11.88
CA LEU A 6 -2.07 4.17 -10.72
C LEU A 6 -0.70 4.67 -11.16
N SER A 7 -0.11 5.53 -10.33
CA SER A 7 1.28 5.93 -10.53
C SER A 7 2.20 4.76 -10.23
N GLU A 8 3.47 4.91 -10.61
CA GLU A 8 4.46 3.86 -10.36
C GLU A 8 4.56 3.53 -8.87
N VAL A 9 4.59 4.54 -8.02
CA VAL A 9 4.69 4.33 -6.57
C VAL A 9 3.45 3.62 -6.05
N GLU A 10 2.27 4.02 -6.52
CA GLU A 10 1.03 3.36 -6.11
C GLU A 10 1.02 1.89 -6.50
N ILE A 11 1.53 1.56 -7.68
CA ILE A 11 1.62 0.17 -8.13
C ILE A 11 2.56 -0.62 -7.22
N LEU A 12 3.71 -0.04 -6.87
CA LEU A 12 4.66 -0.69 -5.98
C LEU A 12 4.07 -0.93 -4.60
N ILE A 13 3.28 0.03 -4.10
CA ILE A 13 2.60 -0.12 -2.82
C ILE A 13 1.58 -1.26 -2.89
N MET A 14 0.79 -1.31 -3.96
CA MET A 14 -0.17 -2.40 -4.13
C MET A 14 0.51 -3.76 -4.19
N LYS A 15 1.62 -3.86 -4.92
CA LYS A 15 2.39 -5.10 -4.98
C LYS A 15 2.90 -5.51 -3.61
N SER A 16 3.31 -4.54 -2.80
CA SER A 16 3.75 -4.81 -1.43
C SER A 16 2.61 -5.40 -0.60
N ILE A 17 1.43 -4.81 -0.70
CA ILE A 17 0.26 -5.28 0.05
C ILE A 17 -0.11 -6.69 -0.38
N TRP A 18 -0.16 -6.94 -1.67
CA TRP A 18 -0.48 -8.28 -2.19
C TRP A 18 0.54 -9.33 -1.73
N LYS A 19 1.81 -8.95 -1.67
CA LYS A 19 2.87 -9.89 -1.29
C LYS A 19 2.89 -10.15 0.22
N LEU A 20 2.69 -9.10 1.02
CA LEU A 20 2.76 -9.22 2.48
C LEU A 20 1.46 -9.73 3.09
N GLY A 21 0.34 -9.54 2.40
CA GLY A 21 -0.97 -9.97 2.88
C GLY A 21 -1.76 -8.84 3.50
N ASP A 22 -2.96 -9.17 3.94
CA ASP A 22 -3.89 -8.19 4.51
C ASP A 22 -3.52 -7.82 5.95
N GLY A 23 -3.93 -6.63 6.36
CA GLY A 23 -3.73 -6.19 7.73
C GLY A 23 -2.30 -5.80 8.05
N ILE A 24 -1.60 -5.25 7.07
CA ILE A 24 -0.21 -4.79 7.26
C ILE A 24 -0.17 -3.31 7.60
N THR A 25 0.93 -2.88 8.19
CA THR A 25 1.12 -1.49 8.58
C THR A 25 1.90 -0.74 7.50
N VAL A 26 1.87 0.60 7.62
CA VAL A 26 2.68 1.46 6.74
C VAL A 26 4.16 1.12 6.88
N TYR A 27 4.61 0.80 8.08
CA TYR A 27 6.02 0.47 8.32
C TYR A 27 6.44 -0.77 7.55
N GLU A 28 5.58 -1.77 7.47
CA GLU A 28 5.87 -2.98 6.71
C GLU A 28 5.97 -2.70 5.23
N ILE A 29 5.14 -1.80 4.73
CA ILE A 29 5.20 -1.39 3.33
C ILE A 29 6.52 -0.65 3.05
N ILE A 30 6.90 0.28 3.94
CA ILE A 30 8.14 1.03 3.79
C ILE A 30 9.35 0.08 3.74
N ASP A 31 9.39 -0.88 4.67
CA ASP A 31 10.47 -1.88 4.71
C ASP A 31 10.53 -2.70 3.42
N TYR A 32 9.37 -3.15 2.96
CA TYR A 32 9.31 -3.96 1.76
C TYR A 32 9.81 -3.19 0.54
N LEU A 33 9.38 -1.94 0.40
CA LEU A 33 9.81 -1.11 -0.72
C LEU A 33 11.32 -0.86 -0.70
N ASP A 34 11.89 -0.68 0.49
CA ASP A 34 13.32 -0.48 0.63
C ASP A 34 14.10 -1.75 0.27
N GLN A 35 13.69 -2.89 0.81
CA GLN A 35 14.43 -4.13 0.64
C GLN A 35 14.26 -4.78 -0.74
N VAL A 36 13.08 -4.68 -1.31
CA VAL A 36 12.79 -5.37 -2.57
C VAL A 36 13.03 -4.47 -3.78
N TYR A 37 12.67 -3.20 -3.67
CA TYR A 37 12.75 -2.27 -4.80
C TYR A 37 13.83 -1.22 -4.66
N ASP A 38 14.56 -1.23 -3.53
CA ASP A 38 15.60 -0.24 -3.23
C ASP A 38 15.07 1.19 -3.29
N ARG A 39 13.85 1.38 -2.77
CA ARG A 39 13.19 2.67 -2.75
C ARG A 39 12.88 3.08 -1.33
N LYS A 40 13.40 4.23 -0.92
CA LYS A 40 13.24 4.73 0.44
C LYS A 40 12.23 5.85 0.48
N TYR A 41 11.10 5.59 1.13
CA TYR A 41 10.04 6.56 1.29
C TYR A 41 9.81 6.86 2.76
N THR A 42 9.38 8.09 3.04
CA THR A 42 8.98 8.45 4.39
C THR A 42 7.56 7.93 4.66
N ARG A 43 7.23 7.84 5.94
CA ARG A 43 5.90 7.44 6.36
C ARG A 43 4.83 8.38 5.79
N SER A 44 5.10 9.69 5.83
CA SER A 44 4.15 10.67 5.31
C SER A 44 3.87 10.45 3.82
N THR A 45 4.90 10.18 3.04
CA THR A 45 4.76 9.94 1.61
C THR A 45 3.91 8.69 1.35
N VAL A 46 4.21 7.59 2.04
CA VAL A 46 3.45 6.35 1.86
C VAL A 46 2.00 6.54 2.29
N LYS A 47 1.77 7.22 3.41
CA LYS A 47 0.40 7.47 3.88
C LYS A 47 -0.40 8.28 2.87
N THR A 48 0.23 9.26 2.21
CA THR A 48 -0.43 10.04 1.18
C THR A 48 -0.89 9.16 0.02
N TYR A 49 -0.03 8.26 -0.42
CA TYR A 49 -0.39 7.33 -1.50
C TYR A 49 -1.46 6.33 -1.07
N ILE A 50 -1.39 5.86 0.17
CA ILE A 50 -2.42 4.98 0.72
C ILE A 50 -3.79 5.68 0.72
N THR A 51 -3.82 6.95 1.10
CA THR A 51 -5.05 7.74 1.08
C THR A 51 -5.61 7.84 -0.33
N LYS A 52 -4.75 8.06 -1.31
CA LYS A 52 -5.17 8.11 -2.71
C LYS A 52 -5.72 6.77 -3.17
N LEU A 53 -5.05 5.68 -2.81
CA LEU A 53 -5.51 4.33 -3.16
C LEU A 53 -6.85 4.01 -2.51
N LYS A 54 -7.04 4.46 -1.27
CA LYS A 54 -8.31 4.28 -0.58
C LYS A 54 -9.45 5.01 -1.31
N LYS A 55 -9.20 6.23 -1.74
CA LYS A 55 -10.19 7.00 -2.49
C LYS A 55 -10.53 6.36 -3.82
N LYS A 56 -9.57 5.68 -4.44
CA LYS A 56 -9.77 4.98 -5.70
C LYS A 56 -10.43 3.61 -5.52
N GLY A 57 -10.60 3.17 -4.27
CA GLY A 57 -11.24 1.89 -3.98
C GLY A 57 -10.32 0.69 -4.06
N PHE A 58 -9.01 0.88 -4.05
CA PHE A 58 -8.04 -0.22 -4.13
C PHE A 58 -7.68 -0.81 -2.78
N VAL A 59 -7.73 0.00 -1.73
CA VAL A 59 -7.39 -0.48 -0.38
C VAL A 59 -8.40 0.03 0.63
N ASP A 60 -8.41 -0.62 1.79
CA ASP A 60 -9.14 -0.13 2.95
C ASP A 60 -8.15 0.00 4.10
N THR A 61 -8.49 0.85 5.06
CA THR A 61 -7.64 1.05 6.22
C THR A 61 -8.47 0.92 7.49
N GLN A 62 -7.86 0.38 8.53
CA GLN A 62 -8.51 0.23 9.83
C GLN A 62 -7.52 0.64 10.91
N VAL A 63 -7.94 1.58 11.77
CA VAL A 63 -7.09 2.03 12.87
C VAL A 63 -7.40 1.21 14.10
N LYS A 64 -6.36 0.66 14.72
CA LYS A 64 -6.45 -0.06 15.98
C LYS A 64 -5.32 0.41 16.88
N GLY A 65 -5.66 1.06 17.98
CA GLY A 65 -4.67 1.66 18.86
C GLY A 65 -3.89 2.73 18.12
N ASN A 66 -2.57 2.61 18.11
CA ASN A 66 -1.69 3.59 17.46
C ASN A 66 -1.32 3.23 16.03
N TYR A 67 -1.90 2.16 15.48
CA TYR A 67 -1.51 1.66 14.16
C TYR A 67 -2.66 1.67 13.20
N SER A 68 -2.35 1.97 11.94
CA SER A 68 -3.28 1.81 10.83
C SER A 68 -2.93 0.53 10.09
N TYR A 69 -3.91 -0.32 9.87
CA TYR A 69 -3.75 -1.57 9.16
C TYR A 69 -4.38 -1.46 7.78
N ILE A 70 -3.67 -1.94 6.78
CA ILE A 70 -4.05 -1.75 5.38
C ILE A 70 -4.37 -3.09 4.76
N THR A 71 -5.49 -3.15 4.05
CA THR A 71 -5.97 -4.36 3.41
C THR A 71 -6.30 -4.04 1.95
N ALA A 72 -5.84 -4.88 1.03
CA ALA A 72 -6.19 -4.72 -0.37
C ALA A 72 -7.64 -5.12 -0.60
N LYS A 73 -8.41 -4.26 -1.24
CA LYS A 73 -9.79 -4.56 -1.64
C LYS A 73 -9.85 -5.24 -3.00
N ILE A 74 -8.77 -5.16 -3.75
CA ILE A 74 -8.66 -5.69 -5.09
C ILE A 74 -7.49 -6.64 -5.12
N THR A 75 -7.68 -7.84 -5.67
CA THR A 75 -6.59 -8.81 -5.77
C THR A 75 -5.75 -8.54 -7.00
N GLU A 76 -4.55 -9.08 -7.01
CA GLU A 76 -3.63 -8.90 -8.13
C GLU A 76 -4.17 -9.49 -9.43
N GLU A 77 -5.02 -10.49 -9.32
CA GLU A 77 -5.56 -11.21 -10.48
C GLU A 77 -6.81 -10.55 -11.08
N MET A 78 -7.32 -9.55 -10.46
CA MET A 78 -8.55 -8.89 -10.94
C MET A 78 -8.27 -7.90 -12.06
#